data_e49895ac42a1023e01b6a5eeedb07476
#
_entry.id   e49895ac42a1023e01b6a5eeedb07476
#
_cell.length_a   1.000
_cell.length_b   1.000
_cell.length_c   1.000
_cell.angle_alpha   90.00
_cell.angle_beta   90.00
_cell.angle_gamma   90.00
#
_symmetry.space_group_name_H-M   'P 1'
#
loop_
_entity.id
_entity.type
_entity.pdbx_description
1 polymer ?
#
loop_
_entity_poly.entity_id
_entity_poly.type
_entity_poly.pdbx_seq_one_letter_code
_entity_poly.pdbx_strand_id
1 'polypeptide(L)'
;PFVGHEEDFRKMGIECIPVSMNRRGVNPFAEAKLLRDYKRLLQKISPDFVLTYSIKPNIYMGLLCSCKKIPYYANVQGLGTAFQKPVLAGFVTVLYRIAFRKVKYVFFENKENAREFRERNIVSEDRQVVLPGAGINLEKYKMEPYPNHRCVHFLYLGRIMKEKGIEELFYAVRRLKEENEDFVLDLAGFFEDIYKKQVEELEKLGIAHFYGFQSDPRPFYTEADCVVLPSYHEGMSNVLLEAAATGRPVITSNIPGCRESVENGKSGLLVEAKNKEMLYQAMKKMLHCSREEREKMGKAGREKMKREFRKEAVVERTVRSLE
;
A
#
# COMPACT_ATOMS: atom_id res chain seq x y z
N PRO A 1 -3.19 -8.20 17.08
CA PRO A 1 -2.44 -8.62 15.91
C PRO A 1 -0.95 -8.42 16.16
N PHE A 2 -0.15 -9.38 15.74
CA PHE A 2 1.30 -9.29 15.84
C PHE A 2 1.81 -8.17 14.92
N VAL A 3 2.61 -7.26 15.47
CA VAL A 3 3.21 -6.14 14.73
C VAL A 3 4.71 -6.40 14.71
N GLY A 4 5.28 -6.87 13.62
CA GLY A 4 6.67 -7.34 13.51
C GLY A 4 7.79 -6.37 13.91
N HIS A 5 7.47 -5.18 14.43
CA HIS A 5 8.41 -4.11 14.83
C HIS A 5 8.25 -3.70 16.30
N GLU A 6 7.68 -4.55 17.15
CA GLU A 6 7.42 -4.21 18.55
C GLU A 6 8.71 -3.87 19.31
N GLU A 7 9.79 -4.60 19.07
CA GLU A 7 11.08 -4.33 19.69
C GLU A 7 11.68 -2.97 19.30
N ASP A 8 11.52 -2.59 18.04
CA ASP A 8 12.01 -1.30 17.54
C ASP A 8 11.27 -0.14 18.21
N PHE A 9 9.95 -0.26 18.37
CA PHE A 9 9.16 0.73 19.08
C PHE A 9 9.54 0.81 20.57
N ARG A 10 9.75 -0.34 21.22
CA ARG A 10 10.20 -0.38 22.63
C ARG A 10 11.55 0.30 22.83
N LYS A 11 12.51 0.09 21.90
CA LYS A 11 13.81 0.78 21.91
C LYS A 11 13.69 2.29 21.80
N MET A 12 12.62 2.78 21.17
CA MET A 12 12.29 4.21 21.06
C MET A 12 11.56 4.74 22.31
N GLY A 13 11.35 3.92 23.34
CA GLY A 13 10.62 4.31 24.55
C GLY A 13 9.10 4.25 24.40
N ILE A 14 8.58 3.62 23.34
CA ILE A 14 7.13 3.51 23.09
C ILE A 14 6.59 2.25 23.79
N GLU A 15 5.58 2.42 24.65
CA GLU A 15 4.88 1.30 25.26
C GLU A 15 3.99 0.60 24.22
N CYS A 16 4.22 -0.69 24.02
CA CYS A 16 3.44 -1.51 23.09
C CYS A 16 2.43 -2.37 23.86
N ILE A 17 1.13 -2.04 23.72
CA ILE A 17 0.04 -2.74 24.39
C ILE A 17 -0.71 -3.62 23.38
N PRO A 18 -0.67 -4.97 23.50
CA PRO A 18 -1.36 -5.84 22.59
C PRO A 18 -2.88 -5.78 22.77
N VAL A 19 -3.61 -5.63 21.67
CA VAL A 19 -5.09 -5.70 21.64
C VAL A 19 -5.52 -6.75 20.64
N SER A 20 -6.33 -7.71 21.09
CA SER A 20 -6.87 -8.74 20.22
C SER A 20 -7.98 -8.16 19.34
N MET A 21 -7.79 -8.20 18.01
CA MET A 21 -8.74 -7.70 17.04
C MET A 21 -8.84 -8.63 15.82
N ASN A 22 -10.04 -9.05 15.48
CA ASN A 22 -10.28 -9.72 14.21
C ASN A 22 -10.45 -8.66 13.09
N ARG A 23 -9.53 -8.66 12.13
CA ARG A 23 -9.52 -7.63 11.06
C ARG A 23 -10.72 -7.72 10.11
N ARG A 24 -11.22 -8.93 9.82
CA ARG A 24 -12.25 -9.18 8.80
C ARG A 24 -13.60 -9.66 9.38
N GLY A 25 -13.64 -10.15 10.61
CA GLY A 25 -14.84 -10.66 11.25
C GLY A 25 -15.76 -9.54 11.74
N VAL A 26 -17.06 -9.80 11.76
CA VAL A 26 -18.11 -8.92 12.29
C VAL A 26 -18.93 -9.68 13.33
N ASN A 27 -18.26 -10.25 14.32
CA ASN A 27 -18.92 -10.95 15.42
C ASN A 27 -19.29 -9.92 16.52
N PRO A 28 -20.58 -9.69 16.81
CA PRO A 28 -21.02 -8.68 17.77
C PRO A 28 -20.39 -8.79 19.16
N PHE A 29 -20.17 -10.02 19.65
CA PHE A 29 -19.54 -10.23 20.95
C PHE A 29 -18.07 -9.86 20.96
N ALA A 30 -17.35 -10.18 19.86
CA ALA A 30 -15.95 -9.80 19.71
C ALA A 30 -15.79 -8.27 19.56
N GLU A 31 -16.70 -7.62 18.84
CA GLU A 31 -16.71 -6.17 18.68
C GLU A 31 -17.04 -5.45 20.01
N ALA A 32 -18.02 -5.95 20.76
CA ALA A 32 -18.34 -5.42 22.10
C ALA A 32 -17.15 -5.58 23.07
N LYS A 33 -16.43 -6.70 23.01
CA LYS A 33 -15.22 -6.93 23.79
C LYS A 33 -14.13 -5.93 23.40
N LEU A 34 -13.87 -5.74 22.09
CA LEU A 34 -12.89 -4.80 21.59
C LEU A 34 -13.18 -3.37 22.04
N LEU A 35 -14.44 -2.95 21.97
CA LEU A 35 -14.87 -1.63 22.43
C LEU A 35 -14.65 -1.45 23.94
N ARG A 36 -14.90 -2.50 24.73
CA ARG A 36 -14.63 -2.49 26.18
C ARG A 36 -13.14 -2.39 26.48
N ASP A 37 -12.31 -3.14 25.75
CA ASP A 37 -10.86 -3.12 25.91
C ASP A 37 -10.29 -1.73 25.56
N TYR A 38 -10.75 -1.11 24.47
CA TYR A 38 -10.39 0.26 24.12
C TYR A 38 -10.83 1.28 25.18
N LYS A 39 -12.04 1.13 25.75
CA LYS A 39 -12.53 1.98 26.84
C LYS A 39 -11.63 1.88 28.08
N ARG A 40 -11.20 0.65 28.44
CA ARG A 40 -10.28 0.41 29.57
C ARG A 40 -8.90 1.02 29.30
N LEU A 41 -8.37 0.89 28.09
CA LEU A 41 -7.11 1.51 27.70
C LEU A 41 -7.15 3.01 27.81
N LEU A 42 -8.18 3.68 27.30
CA LEU A 42 -8.35 5.12 27.41
C LEU A 42 -8.46 5.59 28.88
N GLN A 43 -9.04 4.76 29.77
CA GLN A 43 -9.10 5.07 31.20
C GLN A 43 -7.77 4.88 31.89
N LYS A 44 -7.00 3.84 31.51
CA LYS A 44 -5.69 3.54 32.11
C LYS A 44 -4.63 4.55 31.68
N ILE A 45 -4.61 4.91 30.38
CA ILE A 45 -3.56 5.74 29.80
C ILE A 45 -3.86 7.23 29.99
N SER A 46 -5.14 7.63 29.96
CA SER A 46 -5.58 9.02 29.98
C SER A 46 -4.83 9.92 29.01
N PRO A 47 -4.85 9.58 27.68
CA PRO A 47 -4.02 10.25 26.70
C PRO A 47 -4.51 11.69 26.43
N ASP A 48 -3.58 12.59 26.09
CA ASP A 48 -3.87 13.95 25.65
C ASP A 48 -4.59 13.98 24.31
N PHE A 49 -4.23 13.05 23.41
CA PHE A 49 -4.91 12.81 22.13
C PHE A 49 -4.75 11.36 21.66
N VAL A 50 -5.55 10.98 20.69
CA VAL A 50 -5.53 9.64 20.09
C VAL A 50 -5.38 9.75 18.57
N LEU A 51 -4.42 9.02 18.00
CA LEU A 51 -4.27 8.84 16.55
C LEU A 51 -4.59 7.39 16.19
N THR A 52 -5.47 7.18 15.23
CA THR A 52 -5.94 5.85 14.83
C THR A 52 -5.59 5.50 13.38
N TYR A 53 -5.39 4.21 13.15
CA TYR A 53 -5.16 3.62 11.83
C TYR A 53 -6.10 2.45 11.62
N SER A 54 -6.55 2.23 10.38
CA SER A 54 -7.47 1.16 9.98
C SER A 54 -8.92 1.37 10.42
N ILE A 55 -9.86 0.71 9.72
CA ILE A 55 -11.30 0.95 9.81
C ILE A 55 -11.84 0.79 11.23
N LYS A 56 -11.56 -0.35 11.90
CA LYS A 56 -12.12 -0.64 13.23
C LYS A 56 -11.60 0.31 14.32
N PRO A 57 -10.27 0.54 14.45
CA PRO A 57 -9.78 1.57 15.36
C PRO A 57 -10.33 2.96 15.07
N ASN A 58 -10.39 3.37 13.78
CA ASN A 58 -10.95 4.66 13.39
C ASN A 58 -12.40 4.84 13.89
N ILE A 59 -13.23 3.81 13.76
CA ILE A 59 -14.63 3.87 14.18
C ILE A 59 -14.74 3.76 15.71
N TYR A 60 -14.20 2.74 16.34
CA TYR A 60 -14.43 2.46 17.75
C TYR A 60 -13.73 3.44 18.69
N MET A 61 -12.48 3.78 18.41
CA MET A 61 -11.79 4.82 19.18
C MET A 61 -12.39 6.19 18.91
N GLY A 62 -12.80 6.49 17.66
CA GLY A 62 -13.49 7.72 17.33
C GLY A 62 -14.78 7.91 18.13
N LEU A 63 -15.61 6.87 18.26
CA LEU A 63 -16.81 6.88 19.11
C LEU A 63 -16.47 7.15 20.58
N LEU A 64 -15.49 6.41 21.14
CA LEU A 64 -15.09 6.55 22.54
C LEU A 64 -14.48 7.91 22.83
N CYS A 65 -13.61 8.42 21.97
CA CYS A 65 -12.99 9.73 22.11
C CYS A 65 -14.03 10.86 22.01
N SER A 66 -14.98 10.73 21.07
CA SER A 66 -16.10 11.67 20.96
C SER A 66 -16.94 11.74 22.24
N CYS A 67 -17.23 10.58 22.87
CA CYS A 67 -17.98 10.50 24.14
C CYS A 67 -17.19 11.07 25.31
N LYS A 68 -15.88 10.80 25.35
CA LYS A 68 -14.99 11.21 26.46
C LYS A 68 -14.39 12.60 26.29
N LYS A 69 -14.67 13.28 25.17
CA LYS A 69 -14.11 14.60 24.80
C LYS A 69 -12.58 14.59 24.68
N ILE A 70 -11.99 13.45 24.32
CA ILE A 70 -10.56 13.32 24.05
C ILE A 70 -10.31 13.76 22.60
N PRO A 71 -9.38 14.69 22.32
CA PRO A 71 -8.99 15.03 20.96
C PRO A 71 -8.52 13.79 20.21
N TYR A 72 -8.96 13.62 18.96
CA TYR A 72 -8.53 12.47 18.17
C TYR A 72 -8.41 12.78 16.69
N TYR A 73 -7.53 12.02 16.07
CA TYR A 73 -7.14 12.07 14.67
C TYR A 73 -7.26 10.67 14.08
N ALA A 74 -7.55 10.57 12.80
CA ALA A 74 -7.70 9.28 12.13
C ALA A 74 -6.90 9.25 10.85
N ASN A 75 -6.24 8.12 10.57
CA ASN A 75 -5.58 7.88 9.30
C ASN A 75 -6.39 6.86 8.48
N VAL A 76 -6.81 7.25 7.29
CA VAL A 76 -7.54 6.42 6.33
C VAL A 76 -6.58 6.05 5.21
N GLN A 77 -5.86 4.93 5.41
CA GLN A 77 -4.87 4.41 4.46
C GLN A 77 -5.52 3.88 3.16
N GLY A 78 -6.79 3.52 3.23
CA GLY A 78 -7.58 3.05 2.10
C GLY A 78 -9.01 2.77 2.52
N LEU A 79 -9.93 2.73 1.55
CA LEU A 79 -11.35 2.50 1.82
C LEU A 79 -11.65 1.05 2.23
N GLY A 80 -10.75 0.12 1.88
CA GLY A 80 -10.90 -1.30 2.14
C GLY A 80 -12.05 -1.95 1.35
N THR A 81 -12.19 -3.27 1.50
CA THR A 81 -13.21 -4.06 0.79
C THR A 81 -14.65 -3.72 1.20
N ALA A 82 -14.84 -3.06 2.34
CA ALA A 82 -16.16 -2.66 2.82
C ALA A 82 -16.85 -1.66 1.87
N PHE A 83 -16.10 -0.77 1.25
CA PHE A 83 -16.64 0.22 0.30
C PHE A 83 -16.91 -0.35 -1.10
N GLN A 84 -16.47 -1.56 -1.39
CA GLN A 84 -16.73 -2.24 -2.67
C GLN A 84 -18.13 -2.87 -2.73
N LYS A 85 -18.76 -3.10 -1.58
CA LYS A 85 -20.11 -3.69 -1.47
C LYS A 85 -21.11 -2.61 -1.07
N PRO A 86 -22.08 -2.22 -1.92
CA PRO A 86 -22.94 -1.06 -1.69
C PRO A 86 -23.65 -1.04 -0.32
N VAL A 87 -24.23 -2.16 0.09
CA VAL A 87 -24.93 -2.27 1.39
C VAL A 87 -23.96 -2.07 2.56
N LEU A 88 -22.80 -2.73 2.51
CA LEU A 88 -21.79 -2.61 3.56
C LEU A 88 -21.17 -1.23 3.58
N ALA A 89 -20.94 -0.63 2.43
CA ALA A 89 -20.47 0.74 2.30
C ALA A 89 -21.43 1.76 2.95
N GLY A 90 -22.74 1.58 2.75
CA GLY A 90 -23.75 2.41 3.41
C GLY A 90 -23.68 2.31 4.93
N PHE A 91 -23.63 1.09 5.46
CA PHE A 91 -23.51 0.85 6.90
C PHE A 91 -22.22 1.44 7.49
N VAL A 92 -21.08 1.19 6.87
CA VAL A 92 -19.77 1.71 7.31
C VAL A 92 -19.73 3.23 7.21
N THR A 93 -20.36 3.82 6.20
CA THR A 93 -20.51 5.28 6.08
C THR A 93 -21.23 5.88 7.29
N VAL A 94 -22.34 5.27 7.72
CA VAL A 94 -23.07 5.76 8.91
C VAL A 94 -22.19 5.67 10.17
N LEU A 95 -21.50 4.55 10.36
CA LEU A 95 -20.58 4.40 11.50
C LEU A 95 -19.47 5.46 11.49
N TYR A 96 -18.87 5.73 10.33
CA TYR A 96 -17.86 6.79 10.20
C TYR A 96 -18.42 8.18 10.48
N ARG A 97 -19.62 8.51 9.98
CA ARG A 97 -20.28 9.80 10.26
C ARG A 97 -20.44 10.04 11.78
N ILE A 98 -20.86 9.00 12.51
CA ILE A 98 -21.03 9.09 13.96
C ILE A 98 -19.65 9.20 14.64
N ALA A 99 -18.71 8.33 14.26
CA ALA A 99 -17.38 8.30 14.84
C ALA A 99 -16.59 9.60 14.58
N PHE A 100 -16.70 10.17 13.37
CA PHE A 100 -15.91 11.34 12.96
C PHE A 100 -16.59 12.69 13.22
N ARG A 101 -17.74 12.71 13.91
CA ARG A 101 -18.47 13.95 14.23
C ARG A 101 -17.58 14.98 14.93
N LYS A 102 -16.65 14.54 15.80
CA LYS A 102 -15.74 15.39 16.57
C LYS A 102 -14.27 15.17 16.25
N VAL A 103 -13.97 14.50 15.14
CA VAL A 103 -12.59 14.32 14.71
C VAL A 103 -11.93 15.67 14.45
N LYS A 104 -10.67 15.81 14.87
CA LYS A 104 -9.89 17.03 14.59
C LYS A 104 -9.48 17.07 13.13
N TYR A 105 -8.67 16.09 12.70
CA TYR A 105 -8.29 15.90 11.31
C TYR A 105 -8.33 14.43 10.92
N VAL A 106 -8.60 14.20 9.64
CA VAL A 106 -8.52 12.89 9.00
C VAL A 106 -7.44 12.94 7.91
N PHE A 107 -6.43 12.11 8.06
CA PHE A 107 -5.36 11.95 7.10
C PHE A 107 -5.74 10.92 6.04
N PHE A 108 -5.55 11.26 4.78
CA PHE A 108 -5.78 10.39 3.63
C PHE A 108 -4.49 10.22 2.85
N GLU A 109 -4.27 9.05 2.26
CA GLU A 109 -3.07 8.76 1.46
C GLU A 109 -3.23 9.16 -0.02
N ASN A 110 -4.45 9.48 -0.47
CA ASN A 110 -4.74 9.99 -1.81
C ASN A 110 -5.98 10.89 -1.82
N LYS A 111 -6.09 11.69 -2.88
CA LYS A 111 -7.18 12.67 -3.03
C LYS A 111 -8.55 12.02 -3.25
N GLU A 112 -8.61 10.89 -3.91
CA GLU A 112 -9.85 10.19 -4.23
C GLU A 112 -10.52 9.64 -2.96
N ASN A 113 -9.74 9.07 -2.04
CA ASN A 113 -10.28 8.62 -0.75
C ASN A 113 -10.81 9.81 0.07
N ALA A 114 -10.12 10.94 0.06
CA ALA A 114 -10.57 12.17 0.71
C ALA A 114 -11.88 12.68 0.09
N ARG A 115 -11.96 12.69 -1.25
CA ARG A 115 -13.18 13.07 -1.99
C ARG A 115 -14.34 12.15 -1.66
N GLU A 116 -14.16 10.83 -1.67
CA GLU A 116 -15.20 9.85 -1.32
C GLU A 116 -15.78 10.11 0.08
N PHE A 117 -14.93 10.42 1.06
CA PHE A 117 -15.38 10.74 2.42
C PHE A 117 -16.18 12.06 2.47
N ARG A 118 -15.80 13.05 1.65
CA ARG A 118 -16.52 14.32 1.53
C ARG A 118 -17.88 14.12 0.87
N GLU A 119 -17.93 13.44 -0.27
CA GLU A 119 -19.16 13.17 -1.03
C GLU A 119 -20.16 12.35 -0.21
N ARG A 120 -19.67 11.46 0.65
CA ARG A 120 -20.50 10.72 1.60
C ARG A 120 -20.82 11.52 2.87
N ASN A 121 -20.47 12.78 2.98
CA ASN A 121 -20.68 13.61 4.16
C ASN A 121 -20.15 12.95 5.46
N ILE A 122 -18.99 12.27 5.41
CA ILE A 122 -18.34 11.68 6.56
C ILE A 122 -17.51 12.73 7.29
N VAL A 123 -16.73 13.52 6.55
CA VAL A 123 -15.88 14.59 7.08
C VAL A 123 -15.78 15.73 6.05
N SER A 124 -15.87 16.96 6.53
CA SER A 124 -15.74 18.18 5.72
C SER A 124 -14.30 18.40 5.25
N GLU A 125 -14.11 19.17 4.18
CA GLU A 125 -12.82 19.39 3.54
C GLU A 125 -11.80 20.08 4.44
N ASP A 126 -12.25 21.01 5.28
CA ASP A 126 -11.43 21.72 6.26
C ASP A 126 -10.77 20.82 7.32
N ARG A 127 -11.31 19.61 7.51
CA ARG A 127 -10.75 18.58 8.41
C ARG A 127 -10.03 17.45 7.69
N GLN A 128 -9.78 17.59 6.40
CA GLN A 128 -9.07 16.60 5.59
C GLN A 128 -7.63 17.03 5.34
N VAL A 129 -6.69 16.13 5.57
CA VAL A 129 -5.28 16.31 5.23
C VAL A 129 -4.87 15.19 4.30
N VAL A 130 -4.56 15.52 3.05
CA VAL A 130 -4.08 14.51 2.08
C VAL A 130 -2.57 14.46 2.12
N LEU A 131 -2.04 13.31 2.48
CA LEU A 131 -0.60 13.01 2.52
C LEU A 131 -0.23 12.10 1.34
N PRO A 132 1.01 12.17 0.83
CA PRO A 132 1.50 11.22 -0.17
C PRO A 132 1.91 9.89 0.48
N GLY A 133 0.92 9.15 1.06
CA GLY A 133 1.16 7.95 1.86
C GLY A 133 1.97 8.22 3.12
N ALA A 134 2.76 7.24 3.55
CA ALA A 134 3.71 7.38 4.67
C ALA A 134 5.03 8.05 4.26
N GLY A 135 5.16 8.40 2.97
CA GLY A 135 6.42 8.83 2.40
C GLY A 135 7.48 7.72 2.30
N ILE A 136 8.59 8.03 1.67
CA ILE A 136 9.71 7.10 1.49
C ILE A 136 10.99 7.62 2.15
N ASN A 137 11.66 6.75 2.91
CA ASN A 137 12.96 7.04 3.47
C ASN A 137 14.04 6.84 2.39
N LEU A 138 14.55 7.93 1.84
CA LEU A 138 15.51 7.93 0.75
C LEU A 138 16.92 7.50 1.15
N GLU A 139 17.25 7.50 2.45
CA GLU A 139 18.49 6.99 2.99
C GLU A 139 18.45 5.46 3.16
N LYS A 140 17.27 4.93 3.51
CA LYS A 140 17.05 3.47 3.59
C LYS A 140 16.94 2.85 2.20
N TYR A 141 16.22 3.50 1.27
CA TYR A 141 16.05 3.09 -0.12
C TYR A 141 16.89 4.01 -1.01
N LYS A 142 18.20 3.76 -1.02
CA LYS A 142 19.15 4.51 -1.85
C LYS A 142 18.95 4.17 -3.32
N MET A 143 19.39 5.09 -4.17
CA MET A 143 19.49 4.77 -5.58
C MET A 143 20.62 3.75 -5.76
N GLU A 144 20.28 2.60 -6.34
CA GLU A 144 21.23 1.53 -6.62
C GLU A 144 21.63 1.54 -8.09
N PRO A 145 22.85 1.10 -8.43
CA PRO A 145 23.25 0.90 -9.82
C PRO A 145 22.20 0.06 -10.57
N TYR A 146 21.97 0.40 -11.83
CA TYR A 146 21.02 -0.37 -12.62
C TYR A 146 21.65 -1.73 -12.97
N PRO A 147 20.92 -2.85 -12.81
CA PRO A 147 21.47 -4.18 -13.00
C PRO A 147 21.93 -4.41 -14.45
N ASN A 148 22.84 -5.35 -14.63
CA ASN A 148 23.36 -5.73 -15.95
C ASN A 148 23.11 -7.22 -16.17
N HIS A 149 21.84 -7.60 -16.25
CA HIS A 149 21.43 -8.96 -16.52
C HIS A 149 21.46 -9.28 -18.03
N ARG A 150 21.55 -10.57 -18.33
CA ARG A 150 21.43 -11.07 -19.70
C ARG A 150 19.98 -10.98 -20.22
N CYS A 151 19.00 -11.20 -19.33
CA CYS A 151 17.58 -11.08 -19.59
C CYS A 151 16.92 -10.11 -18.60
N VAL A 152 15.71 -9.67 -18.87
CA VAL A 152 14.98 -8.72 -18.02
C VAL A 152 14.40 -9.41 -16.80
N HIS A 153 14.71 -8.91 -15.59
CA HIS A 153 14.13 -9.34 -14.33
C HIS A 153 12.96 -8.46 -13.95
N PHE A 154 11.74 -9.01 -14.06
CA PHE A 154 10.54 -8.40 -13.50
C PHE A 154 10.36 -8.82 -12.04
N LEU A 155 10.14 -7.88 -11.15
CA LEU A 155 9.91 -8.14 -9.74
C LEU A 155 8.45 -7.85 -9.36
N TYR A 156 7.81 -8.82 -8.73
CA TYR A 156 6.57 -8.63 -7.99
C TYR A 156 6.82 -8.77 -6.49
N LEU A 157 6.44 -7.76 -5.74
CA LEU A 157 6.49 -7.77 -4.27
C LEU A 157 5.09 -7.56 -3.69
N GLY A 158 4.61 -8.49 -2.87
CA GLY A 158 3.33 -8.34 -2.23
C GLY A 158 2.63 -9.64 -1.89
N ARG A 159 1.43 -9.52 -1.34
CA ARG A 159 0.56 -10.67 -1.09
C ARG A 159 0.11 -11.28 -2.42
N ILE A 160 0.24 -12.59 -2.55
CA ILE A 160 -0.22 -13.31 -3.74
C ILE A 160 -1.72 -13.54 -3.59
N MET A 161 -2.50 -12.64 -4.19
CA MET A 161 -3.96 -12.62 -4.10
C MET A 161 -4.55 -11.88 -5.31
N LYS A 162 -5.83 -12.14 -5.58
CA LYS A 162 -6.55 -11.59 -6.73
C LYS A 162 -6.53 -10.06 -6.80
N GLU A 163 -6.78 -9.39 -5.67
CA GLU A 163 -6.85 -7.93 -5.62
C GLU A 163 -5.50 -7.24 -5.88
N LYS A 164 -4.41 -8.00 -5.91
CA LYS A 164 -3.09 -7.51 -6.30
C LYS A 164 -2.78 -7.72 -7.78
N GLY A 165 -3.78 -8.19 -8.56
CA GLY A 165 -3.66 -8.37 -10.01
C GLY A 165 -2.77 -9.55 -10.42
N ILE A 166 -2.69 -10.57 -9.55
CA ILE A 166 -1.80 -11.71 -9.80
C ILE A 166 -2.24 -12.54 -11.00
N GLU A 167 -3.55 -12.59 -11.29
CA GLU A 167 -4.10 -13.31 -12.44
C GLU A 167 -3.67 -12.65 -13.76
N GLU A 168 -3.69 -11.31 -13.81
CA GLU A 168 -3.21 -10.53 -14.96
C GLU A 168 -1.71 -10.69 -15.17
N LEU A 169 -0.95 -10.72 -14.08
CA LEU A 169 0.50 -10.94 -14.15
C LEU A 169 0.82 -12.34 -14.68
N PHE A 170 0.17 -13.38 -14.19
CA PHE A 170 0.37 -14.75 -14.66
C PHE A 170 -0.03 -14.93 -16.14
N TYR A 171 -1.11 -14.26 -16.57
CA TYR A 171 -1.47 -14.21 -17.97
C TYR A 171 -0.36 -13.55 -18.81
N ALA A 172 0.12 -12.39 -18.40
CA ALA A 172 1.13 -11.63 -19.13
C ALA A 172 2.44 -12.44 -19.31
N VAL A 173 2.94 -13.07 -18.24
CA VAL A 173 4.20 -13.85 -18.33
C VAL A 173 4.05 -15.10 -19.16
N ARG A 174 2.88 -15.78 -19.14
CA ARG A 174 2.64 -16.93 -20.01
C ARG A 174 2.63 -16.52 -21.48
N ARG A 175 1.97 -15.41 -21.81
CA ARG A 175 1.95 -14.86 -23.17
C ARG A 175 3.36 -14.48 -23.65
N LEU A 176 4.17 -13.82 -22.82
CA LEU A 176 5.56 -13.50 -23.15
C LEU A 176 6.37 -14.79 -23.41
N LYS A 177 6.16 -15.84 -22.62
CA LYS A 177 6.84 -17.13 -22.81
C LYS A 177 6.43 -17.82 -24.11
N GLU A 178 5.14 -17.78 -24.46
CA GLU A 178 4.63 -18.32 -25.75
C GLU A 178 5.26 -17.63 -26.95
N GLU A 179 5.66 -16.37 -26.81
CA GLU A 179 6.36 -15.59 -27.84
C GLU A 179 7.89 -15.75 -27.81
N ASN A 180 8.40 -16.66 -26.95
CA ASN A 180 9.84 -16.95 -26.76
C ASN A 180 10.64 -15.75 -26.27
N GLU A 181 10.03 -14.82 -25.53
CA GLU A 181 10.72 -13.71 -24.91
C GLU A 181 11.63 -14.18 -23.74
N ASP A 182 12.78 -13.53 -23.58
CA ASP A 182 13.78 -13.88 -22.56
C ASP A 182 13.66 -12.95 -21.35
N PHE A 183 13.07 -13.47 -20.28
CA PHE A 183 12.83 -12.74 -19.03
C PHE A 183 12.72 -13.71 -17.85
N VAL A 184 12.79 -13.15 -16.64
CA VAL A 184 12.51 -13.83 -15.37
C VAL A 184 11.48 -13.03 -14.59
N LEU A 185 10.55 -13.71 -13.91
CA LEU A 185 9.64 -13.13 -12.93
C LEU A 185 10.06 -13.53 -11.52
N ASP A 186 10.57 -12.60 -10.75
CA ASP A 186 10.85 -12.79 -9.33
C ASP A 186 9.62 -12.44 -8.50
N LEU A 187 9.14 -13.40 -7.69
CA LEU A 187 7.95 -13.27 -6.85
C LEU A 187 8.37 -13.34 -5.38
N ALA A 188 8.14 -12.26 -4.63
CA ALA A 188 8.36 -12.27 -3.19
C ALA A 188 7.10 -11.84 -2.43
N GLY A 189 6.71 -12.65 -1.43
CA GLY A 189 5.51 -12.44 -0.64
C GLY A 189 4.94 -13.71 -0.04
N PHE A 190 3.68 -13.68 0.36
CA PHE A 190 3.00 -14.86 0.88
C PHE A 190 1.62 -15.04 0.23
N PHE A 191 1.17 -16.28 0.18
CA PHE A 191 -0.14 -16.61 -0.36
C PHE A 191 -1.24 -16.18 0.62
N GLU A 192 -2.19 -15.41 0.15
CA GLU A 192 -3.45 -15.13 0.85
C GLU A 192 -4.62 -15.89 0.19
N ASP A 193 -4.46 -16.27 -1.09
CA ASP A 193 -5.40 -17.06 -1.89
C ASP A 193 -4.73 -18.33 -2.46
N ILE A 194 -5.47 -19.11 -3.25
CA ILE A 194 -5.14 -20.47 -3.73
C ILE A 194 -4.20 -20.52 -4.94
N TYR A 195 -3.26 -19.58 -5.09
CA TYR A 195 -2.38 -19.46 -6.26
C TYR A 195 -1.10 -20.31 -6.21
N LYS A 196 -0.86 -21.08 -5.16
CA LYS A 196 0.38 -21.84 -4.97
C LYS A 196 0.70 -22.75 -6.18
N LYS A 197 -0.29 -23.52 -6.65
CA LYS A 197 -0.10 -24.41 -7.81
C LYS A 197 0.31 -23.67 -9.09
N GLN A 198 -0.28 -22.51 -9.33
CA GLN A 198 0.03 -21.69 -10.51
C GLN A 198 1.45 -21.14 -10.45
N VAL A 199 1.93 -20.75 -9.27
CA VAL A 199 3.32 -20.32 -9.05
C VAL A 199 4.27 -21.48 -9.31
N GLU A 200 4.01 -22.67 -8.73
CA GLU A 200 4.80 -23.89 -8.97
C GLU A 200 4.86 -24.28 -10.47
N GLU A 201 3.77 -24.05 -11.21
CA GLU A 201 3.75 -24.27 -12.67
C GLU A 201 4.68 -23.28 -13.40
N LEU A 202 4.66 -21.99 -13.04
CA LEU A 202 5.54 -20.98 -13.62
C LEU A 202 7.01 -21.25 -13.30
N GLU A 203 7.33 -21.74 -12.09
CA GLU A 203 8.67 -22.17 -11.73
C GLU A 203 9.13 -23.38 -12.56
N LYS A 204 8.27 -24.38 -12.76
CA LYS A 204 8.56 -25.55 -13.61
C LYS A 204 8.80 -25.16 -15.09
N LEU A 205 8.14 -24.10 -15.56
CA LEU A 205 8.36 -23.56 -16.90
C LEU A 205 9.66 -22.73 -17.00
N GLY A 206 10.36 -22.51 -15.88
CA GLY A 206 11.59 -21.74 -15.82
C GLY A 206 11.41 -20.25 -16.07
N ILE A 207 10.21 -19.70 -15.81
CA ILE A 207 9.88 -18.29 -16.05
C ILE A 207 9.64 -17.50 -14.76
N ALA A 208 9.58 -18.17 -13.62
CA ALA A 208 9.41 -17.51 -12.32
C ALA A 208 10.28 -18.15 -11.22
N HIS A 209 10.63 -17.35 -10.24
CA HIS A 209 11.23 -17.77 -8.97
C HIS A 209 10.40 -17.23 -7.81
N PHE A 210 10.00 -18.11 -6.90
CA PHE A 210 9.24 -17.73 -5.71
C PHE A 210 10.12 -17.79 -4.45
N TYR A 211 10.30 -16.63 -3.81
CA TYR A 211 11.18 -16.48 -2.64
C TYR A 211 10.44 -16.50 -1.29
N GLY A 212 9.11 -16.64 -1.30
CA GLY A 212 8.35 -16.53 -0.06
C GLY A 212 8.35 -15.12 0.53
N PHE A 213 7.94 -15.01 1.80
CA PHE A 213 7.94 -13.73 2.51
C PHE A 213 9.38 -13.27 2.81
N GLN A 214 9.66 -12.02 2.47
CA GLN A 214 10.95 -11.37 2.71
C GLN A 214 10.78 -10.21 3.68
N SER A 215 11.54 -10.22 4.77
CA SER A 215 11.51 -9.13 5.76
C SER A 215 12.27 -7.89 5.29
N ASP A 216 13.26 -8.06 4.43
CA ASP A 216 13.99 -6.99 3.77
C ASP A 216 13.84 -7.10 2.23
N PRO A 217 13.06 -6.23 1.60
CA PRO A 217 12.85 -6.28 0.16
C PRO A 217 13.96 -5.60 -0.66
N ARG A 218 14.90 -4.88 -0.02
CA ARG A 218 15.91 -4.07 -0.71
C ARG A 218 16.79 -4.85 -1.70
N PRO A 219 17.30 -6.06 -1.38
CA PRO A 219 18.08 -6.84 -2.34
C PRO A 219 17.29 -7.15 -3.62
N PHE A 220 15.98 -7.39 -3.52
CA PHE A 220 15.14 -7.66 -4.68
C PHE A 220 14.97 -6.43 -5.58
N TYR A 221 14.84 -5.23 -5.00
CA TYR A 221 14.84 -4.01 -5.80
C TYR A 221 16.18 -3.77 -6.49
N THR A 222 17.29 -4.12 -5.85
CA THR A 222 18.62 -3.96 -6.44
C THR A 222 18.79 -4.79 -7.69
N GLU A 223 18.29 -6.02 -7.66
CA GLU A 223 18.39 -6.97 -8.78
C GLU A 223 17.27 -6.82 -9.83
N ALA A 224 16.23 -6.05 -9.57
CA ALA A 224 15.13 -5.89 -10.51
C ALA A 224 15.46 -4.93 -11.66
N ASP A 225 15.08 -5.29 -12.89
CA ASP A 225 15.03 -4.36 -14.02
C ASP A 225 13.75 -3.53 -14.02
N CYS A 226 12.64 -4.12 -13.58
CA CYS A 226 11.35 -3.43 -13.50
C CYS A 226 10.47 -4.07 -12.42
N VAL A 227 9.77 -3.24 -11.64
CA VAL A 227 8.79 -3.72 -10.66
C VAL A 227 7.39 -3.67 -11.26
N VAL A 228 6.64 -4.77 -11.12
CA VAL A 228 5.28 -4.91 -11.68
C VAL A 228 4.29 -5.11 -10.53
N LEU A 229 3.34 -4.19 -10.37
CA LEU A 229 2.29 -4.28 -9.35
C LEU A 229 0.93 -3.86 -9.92
N PRO A 230 0.17 -4.79 -10.55
CA PRO A 230 -1.09 -4.48 -11.22
C PRO A 230 -2.30 -4.52 -10.27
N SER A 231 -2.19 -3.92 -9.09
CA SER A 231 -3.20 -3.92 -8.04
C SER A 231 -4.53 -3.31 -8.49
N TYR A 232 -5.63 -3.79 -7.90
CA TYR A 232 -6.96 -3.23 -8.13
C TYR A 232 -7.29 -2.09 -7.14
N HIS A 233 -6.67 -2.09 -5.97
CA HIS A 233 -6.90 -1.11 -4.91
C HIS A 233 -5.65 -0.93 -4.06
N GLU A 234 -5.27 0.33 -3.82
CA GLU A 234 -4.22 0.70 -2.87
C GLU A 234 -4.62 1.97 -2.09
N GLY A 235 -4.06 2.16 -0.91
CA GLY A 235 -4.05 3.46 -0.25
C GLY A 235 -2.96 4.33 -0.87
N MET A 236 -1.72 3.99 -0.56
CA MET A 236 -0.49 4.35 -1.27
C MET A 236 0.41 3.12 -1.29
N SER A 237 0.91 2.75 -2.47
CA SER A 237 1.74 1.57 -2.61
C SER A 237 3.18 1.82 -2.21
N ASN A 238 3.58 1.36 -1.03
CA ASN A 238 4.98 1.44 -0.58
C ASN A 238 5.93 0.72 -1.54
N VAL A 239 5.52 -0.41 -2.10
CA VAL A 239 6.32 -1.19 -3.08
C VAL A 239 6.71 -0.32 -4.28
N LEU A 240 5.79 0.49 -4.80
CA LEU A 240 6.07 1.38 -5.93
C LEU A 240 6.98 2.56 -5.52
N LEU A 241 6.77 3.11 -4.32
CA LEU A 241 7.64 4.17 -3.79
C LEU A 241 9.06 3.65 -3.54
N GLU A 242 9.20 2.46 -3.00
CA GLU A 242 10.48 1.79 -2.72
C GLU A 242 11.23 1.47 -4.02
N ALA A 243 10.53 0.90 -5.01
CA ALA A 243 11.09 0.62 -6.34
C ALA A 243 11.59 1.91 -7.02
N ALA A 244 10.75 2.95 -7.09
CA ALA A 244 11.12 4.23 -7.69
C ALA A 244 12.27 4.90 -6.91
N ALA A 245 12.28 4.80 -5.58
CA ALA A 245 13.37 5.33 -4.76
C ALA A 245 14.70 4.62 -5.03
N THR A 246 14.68 3.31 -5.29
CA THR A 246 15.87 2.50 -5.63
C THR A 246 16.30 2.72 -7.10
N GLY A 247 15.53 3.49 -7.87
CA GLY A 247 15.83 3.79 -9.28
C GLY A 247 15.35 2.69 -10.24
N ARG A 248 14.27 2.02 -9.92
CA ARG A 248 13.64 1.00 -10.78
C ARG A 248 12.39 1.56 -11.43
N PRO A 249 12.22 1.42 -12.75
CA PRO A 249 10.96 1.72 -13.41
C PRO A 249 9.87 0.78 -12.92
N VAL A 250 8.63 1.22 -13.01
CA VAL A 250 7.50 0.44 -12.52
C VAL A 250 6.41 0.28 -13.59
N ILE A 251 5.71 -0.85 -13.57
CA ILE A 251 4.46 -1.06 -14.30
C ILE A 251 3.36 -1.26 -13.26
N THR A 252 2.34 -0.43 -13.28
CA THR A 252 1.27 -0.51 -12.29
C THR A 252 -0.08 -0.06 -12.84
N SER A 253 -1.14 -0.36 -12.12
CA SER A 253 -2.50 0.05 -12.49
C SER A 253 -2.72 1.55 -12.34
N ASN A 254 -3.50 2.13 -13.25
CA ASN A 254 -3.95 3.52 -13.20
C ASN A 254 -5.09 3.69 -12.18
N ILE A 255 -4.80 3.44 -10.92
CA ILE A 255 -5.72 3.57 -9.79
C ILE A 255 -5.14 4.53 -8.74
N PRO A 256 -6.00 5.08 -7.85
CA PRO A 256 -5.52 5.84 -6.69
C PRO A 256 -4.56 5.01 -5.82
N GLY A 257 -3.50 5.64 -5.35
CA GLY A 257 -2.46 4.99 -4.56
C GLY A 257 -1.37 4.26 -5.36
N CYS A 258 -1.57 4.11 -6.68
CA CYS A 258 -0.56 3.61 -7.60
C CYS A 258 -0.10 4.71 -8.57
N ARG A 259 -1.06 5.37 -9.26
CA ARG A 259 -0.76 6.36 -10.30
C ARG A 259 0.07 7.54 -9.81
N GLU A 260 -0.06 7.91 -8.55
CA GLU A 260 0.67 9.02 -7.95
C GLU A 260 2.18 8.76 -7.91
N SER A 261 2.59 7.50 -7.82
CA SER A 261 4.01 7.12 -7.80
C SER A 261 4.69 7.17 -9.18
N VAL A 262 3.92 7.29 -10.27
CA VAL A 262 4.40 7.12 -11.66
C VAL A 262 4.11 8.34 -12.51
N GLU A 263 5.10 8.77 -13.28
CA GLU A 263 4.91 9.63 -14.45
C GLU A 263 4.86 8.73 -15.69
N ASN A 264 3.64 8.50 -16.22
CA ASN A 264 3.41 7.52 -17.31
C ASN A 264 4.28 7.80 -18.54
N GLY A 265 5.01 6.79 -19.01
CA GLY A 265 5.94 6.86 -20.13
C GLY A 265 7.29 7.50 -19.77
N LYS A 266 7.48 8.08 -18.58
CA LYS A 266 8.69 8.75 -18.16
C LYS A 266 9.42 8.05 -17.00
N SER A 267 8.69 7.61 -15.97
CA SER A 267 9.25 6.87 -14.84
C SER A 267 8.70 5.43 -14.73
N GLY A 268 7.86 5.04 -15.63
CA GLY A 268 7.21 3.74 -15.68
C GLY A 268 5.98 3.77 -16.59
N LEU A 269 5.16 2.73 -16.50
CA LEU A 269 3.97 2.56 -17.34
C LEU A 269 2.73 2.36 -16.48
N LEU A 270 1.64 3.03 -16.86
CA LEU A 270 0.32 2.85 -16.27
C LEU A 270 -0.55 1.99 -17.18
N VAL A 271 -1.21 1.00 -16.60
CA VAL A 271 -2.17 0.13 -17.28
C VAL A 271 -3.54 0.25 -16.63
N GLU A 272 -4.59 -0.09 -17.34
CA GLU A 272 -5.91 -0.18 -16.77
C GLU A 272 -5.99 -1.38 -15.81
N ALA A 273 -6.59 -1.18 -14.63
CA ALA A 273 -6.76 -2.27 -13.66
C ALA A 273 -7.64 -3.38 -14.24
N LYS A 274 -7.31 -4.64 -13.95
CA LYS A 274 -7.99 -5.85 -14.45
C LYS A 274 -7.89 -6.05 -15.97
N ASN A 275 -7.00 -5.34 -16.63
CA ASN A 275 -6.77 -5.47 -18.06
C ASN A 275 -5.48 -6.24 -18.31
N LYS A 276 -5.62 -7.56 -18.41
CA LYS A 276 -4.49 -8.48 -18.60
C LYS A 276 -3.72 -8.24 -19.91
N GLU A 277 -4.43 -7.80 -20.96
CA GLU A 277 -3.82 -7.53 -22.27
C GLU A 277 -2.96 -6.25 -22.20
N MET A 278 -3.47 -5.18 -21.58
CA MET A 278 -2.66 -3.96 -21.39
C MET A 278 -1.42 -4.22 -20.52
N LEU A 279 -1.54 -5.08 -19.49
CA LEU A 279 -0.40 -5.44 -18.66
C LEU A 279 0.65 -6.21 -19.48
N TYR A 280 0.22 -7.20 -20.28
CA TYR A 280 1.11 -7.93 -21.18
C TYR A 280 1.82 -6.98 -22.14
N GLN A 281 1.10 -6.07 -22.81
CA GLN A 281 1.70 -5.10 -23.72
C GLN A 281 2.70 -4.15 -23.01
N ALA A 282 2.39 -3.72 -21.79
CA ALA A 282 3.29 -2.90 -21.01
C ALA A 282 4.57 -3.65 -20.61
N MET A 283 4.45 -4.91 -20.20
CA MET A 283 5.60 -5.76 -19.89
C MET A 283 6.44 -6.02 -21.13
N LYS A 284 5.80 -6.35 -22.27
CA LYS A 284 6.48 -6.52 -23.57
C LYS A 284 7.23 -5.26 -23.99
N LYS A 285 6.59 -4.09 -23.88
CA LYS A 285 7.24 -2.81 -24.15
C LYS A 285 8.47 -2.59 -23.26
N MET A 286 8.35 -2.86 -21.96
CA MET A 286 9.46 -2.70 -21.00
C MET A 286 10.61 -3.66 -21.32
N LEU A 287 10.30 -4.88 -21.75
CA LEU A 287 11.26 -5.90 -22.16
C LEU A 287 12.07 -5.44 -23.38
N HIS A 288 11.41 -4.80 -24.35
CA HIS A 288 12.05 -4.30 -25.57
C HIS A 288 12.72 -2.92 -25.41
N CYS A 289 12.57 -2.22 -24.28
CA CYS A 289 13.37 -1.06 -23.95
C CYS A 289 14.84 -1.47 -23.76
N SER A 290 15.77 -0.64 -24.21
CA SER A 290 17.18 -0.82 -23.89
C SER A 290 17.44 -0.69 -22.38
N ARG A 291 18.56 -1.21 -21.90
CA ARG A 291 18.98 -1.05 -20.51
C ARG A 291 19.03 0.44 -20.12
N GLU A 292 19.57 1.28 -20.98
CA GLU A 292 19.73 2.72 -20.80
C GLU A 292 18.37 3.43 -20.70
N GLU A 293 17.39 3.01 -21.49
CA GLU A 293 16.03 3.55 -21.44
C GLU A 293 15.35 3.18 -20.11
N ARG A 294 15.45 1.92 -19.66
CA ARG A 294 14.93 1.50 -18.36
C ARG A 294 15.61 2.24 -17.20
N GLU A 295 16.94 2.37 -17.25
CA GLU A 295 17.71 3.13 -16.24
C GLU A 295 17.27 4.60 -16.22
N LYS A 296 17.05 5.23 -17.36
CA LYS A 296 16.54 6.60 -17.46
C LYS A 296 15.16 6.76 -16.83
N MET A 297 14.28 5.79 -17.05
CA MET A 297 12.96 5.75 -16.39
C MET A 297 13.11 5.61 -14.87
N GLY A 298 14.00 4.75 -14.39
CA GLY A 298 14.27 4.58 -12.96
C GLY A 298 14.80 5.85 -12.31
N LYS A 299 15.75 6.55 -12.98
CA LYS A 299 16.25 7.87 -12.53
C LYS A 299 15.13 8.91 -12.41
N ALA A 300 14.24 8.97 -13.39
CA ALA A 300 13.07 9.85 -13.35
C ALA A 300 12.13 9.51 -12.16
N GLY A 301 11.93 8.22 -11.87
CA GLY A 301 11.20 7.76 -10.69
C GLY A 301 11.83 8.25 -9.40
N ARG A 302 13.15 8.10 -9.25
CA ARG A 302 13.90 8.59 -8.08
C ARG A 302 13.72 10.08 -7.86
N GLU A 303 13.83 10.88 -8.91
CA GLU A 303 13.65 12.34 -8.80
C GLU A 303 12.21 12.71 -8.38
N LYS A 304 11.21 11.97 -8.85
CA LYS A 304 9.83 12.14 -8.38
C LYS A 304 9.71 11.83 -6.88
N MET A 305 10.36 10.76 -6.39
CA MET A 305 10.36 10.42 -4.95
C MET A 305 10.98 11.52 -4.11
N LYS A 306 12.11 12.09 -4.54
CA LYS A 306 12.76 13.24 -3.86
C LYS A 306 11.85 14.46 -3.79
N ARG A 307 11.11 14.75 -4.85
CA ARG A 307 10.28 15.95 -4.96
C ARG A 307 8.98 15.84 -4.17
N GLU A 308 8.32 14.67 -4.19
CA GLU A 308 6.92 14.55 -3.78
C GLU A 308 6.68 13.62 -2.58
N PHE A 309 7.60 12.67 -2.30
CA PHE A 309 7.34 11.57 -1.37
C PHE A 309 8.34 11.45 -0.21
N ARG A 310 9.13 12.47 0.07
CA ARG A 310 10.10 12.43 1.19
C ARG A 310 9.39 12.19 2.52
N LYS A 311 9.86 11.18 3.26
CA LYS A 311 9.27 10.80 4.56
C LYS A 311 9.29 11.97 5.55
N GLU A 312 10.40 12.73 5.58
CA GLU A 312 10.56 13.86 6.50
C GLU A 312 9.47 14.93 6.27
N ALA A 313 9.17 15.25 5.01
CA ALA A 313 8.13 16.22 4.66
C ALA A 313 6.72 15.73 5.02
N VAL A 314 6.46 14.42 4.89
CA VAL A 314 5.19 13.81 5.31
C VAL A 314 5.04 13.86 6.83
N VAL A 315 6.09 13.49 7.57
CA VAL A 315 6.11 13.54 9.05
C VAL A 315 5.90 14.97 9.53
N GLU A 316 6.65 15.94 9.01
CA GLU A 316 6.51 17.36 9.38
C GLU A 316 5.08 17.87 9.18
N ARG A 317 4.48 17.56 8.01
CA ARG A 317 3.10 17.94 7.71
C ARG A 317 2.10 17.28 8.65
N THR A 318 2.35 16.01 9.00
CA THR A 318 1.50 15.27 9.96
C THR A 318 1.59 15.91 11.34
N VAL A 319 2.80 16.16 11.85
CA VAL A 319 3.03 16.77 13.20
C VAL A 319 2.38 18.13 13.28
N ARG A 320 2.58 19.03 12.32
CA ARG A 320 1.91 20.34 12.27
C ARG A 320 0.39 20.28 12.33
N SER A 321 -0.20 19.19 11.86
CA SER A 321 -1.66 19.00 11.91
C SER A 321 -2.13 18.42 13.26
N LEU A 322 -1.21 17.93 14.10
CA LEU A 322 -1.51 17.44 15.45
C LEU A 322 -1.39 18.55 16.51
N GLU A 323 -0.64 19.59 16.25
CA GLU A 323 -0.52 20.82 17.05
C GLU A 323 -1.78 21.70 16.92
#